data_c9a88a4c0ae3b781b806b7df07b6f700
#
_entry.id   c9a88a4c0ae3b781b806b7df07b6f700
#
_cell.length_a   1.000
_cell.length_b   1.000
_cell.length_c   1.000
_cell.angle_alpha   90.00
_cell.angle_beta   90.00
_cell.angle_gamma   90.00
#
_symmetry.space_group_name_H-M   'P 1'
#
loop_
_entity.id
_entity.type
_entity.pdbx_description
1 polymer ?
#
loop_
_entity_poly.entity_id
_entity_poly.type
_entity_poly.pdbx_seq_one_letter_code
_entity_poly.pdbx_strand_id
1 'polypeptide(L)'
;LNGYMPVRRPESDVELELPSLKAFDAVLKGSGDREISSTMAFVRVLTALLKDKKIGKRVVPIIPDEARTFGMEGLFRQVGIYAHHGQKYTPQDKDQVAYYREDKKGQVIQEGINELGAMASWVAAGTSYSLNN
;
A
#
# COMPACT_ATOMS: atom_id res chain seq x y z
N LEU A 1 3.21 -25.10 22.95
CA LEU A 1 2.19 -24.04 22.78
C LEU A 1 0.75 -24.57 22.82
N ASN A 2 0.53 -25.79 23.20
CA ASN A 2 -0.71 -26.43 23.66
C ASN A 2 -2.04 -25.70 23.32
N GLY A 3 -2.28 -25.44 22.03
CA GLY A 3 -3.58 -24.91 21.59
C GLY A 3 -3.75 -23.40 21.64
N TYR A 4 -2.72 -22.62 21.88
CA TYR A 4 -2.79 -21.14 21.82
C TYR A 4 -2.87 -20.59 20.39
N MET A 5 -2.45 -21.36 19.41
CA MET A 5 -2.66 -20.97 18.02
C MET A 5 -4.08 -21.37 17.61
N PRO A 6 -4.89 -20.46 17.12
CA PRO A 6 -6.23 -20.82 16.63
C PRO A 6 -6.08 -21.86 15.52
N VAL A 7 -6.66 -23.03 15.75
CA VAL A 7 -6.63 -24.14 14.78
C VAL A 7 -7.47 -23.82 13.54
N ARG A 8 -8.44 -22.95 13.69
CA ARG A 8 -9.27 -22.44 12.60
C ARG A 8 -9.48 -20.93 12.79
N ARG A 9 -9.23 -20.19 11.73
CA ARG A 9 -9.71 -18.83 11.59
C ARG A 9 -10.94 -18.83 10.69
N PRO A 10 -11.94 -17.96 10.92
CA PRO A 10 -13.02 -17.77 9.97
C PRO A 10 -12.43 -17.47 8.60
N GLU A 11 -12.96 -18.09 7.58
CA GLU A 11 -12.66 -17.74 6.20
C GLU A 11 -13.53 -16.55 5.80
N SER A 12 -13.00 -15.65 4.99
CA SER A 12 -13.81 -14.60 4.39
C SER A 12 -14.71 -15.22 3.33
N ASP A 13 -15.99 -14.91 3.38
CA ASP A 13 -16.97 -15.26 2.34
C ASP A 13 -16.98 -14.26 1.17
N VAL A 14 -16.16 -13.22 1.28
CA VAL A 14 -16.04 -12.20 0.22
C VAL A 14 -15.17 -12.71 -0.91
N GLU A 15 -15.78 -12.97 -2.06
CA GLU A 15 -15.06 -13.28 -3.29
C GLU A 15 -14.44 -12.01 -3.87
N LEU A 16 -13.10 -12.05 -4.09
CA LEU A 16 -12.36 -10.94 -4.65
C LEU A 16 -12.34 -11.04 -6.17
N GLU A 17 -12.88 -10.05 -6.84
CA GLU A 17 -12.80 -9.92 -8.28
C GLU A 17 -11.48 -9.22 -8.68
N LEU A 18 -10.51 -10.04 -9.10
CA LEU A 18 -9.18 -9.56 -9.46
C LEU A 18 -9.15 -8.87 -10.83
N PRO A 19 -8.31 -7.85 -11.04
CA PRO A 19 -8.10 -7.25 -12.35
C PRO A 19 -7.49 -8.26 -13.31
N SER A 20 -7.86 -8.17 -14.59
CA SER A 20 -7.25 -8.99 -15.63
C SER A 20 -5.78 -8.60 -15.85
N LEU A 21 -4.97 -9.51 -16.37
CA LEU A 21 -3.56 -9.24 -16.71
C LEU A 21 -3.39 -8.04 -17.66
N LYS A 22 -4.40 -7.73 -18.43
CA LYS A 22 -4.41 -6.56 -19.34
C LYS A 22 -4.23 -5.23 -18.60
N ALA A 23 -4.64 -5.15 -17.33
CA ALA A 23 -4.42 -3.97 -16.50
C ALA A 23 -2.93 -3.68 -16.23
N PHE A 24 -2.08 -4.68 -16.43
CA PHE A 24 -0.63 -4.61 -16.19
C PHE A 24 0.20 -4.60 -17.47
N ASP A 25 -0.42 -4.44 -18.62
CA ASP A 25 0.23 -4.44 -19.94
C ASP A 25 1.45 -3.50 -20.00
N ALA A 26 1.37 -2.34 -19.35
CA ALA A 26 2.47 -1.37 -19.29
C ALA A 26 3.75 -1.90 -18.64
N VAL A 27 3.65 -3.00 -17.86
CA VAL A 27 4.79 -3.66 -17.24
C VAL A 27 5.08 -4.98 -17.96
N LEU A 28 4.04 -5.75 -18.28
CA LEU A 28 4.18 -7.08 -18.87
C LEU A 28 4.75 -7.04 -20.29
N LYS A 29 4.53 -5.97 -21.03
CA LYS A 29 5.08 -5.79 -22.39
C LYS A 29 6.53 -5.34 -22.43
N GLY A 30 7.14 -5.17 -21.22
CA GLY A 30 8.50 -4.68 -21.08
C GLY A 30 8.63 -3.16 -21.17
N SER A 31 9.85 -2.67 -21.02
CA SER A 31 10.16 -1.24 -21.01
C SER A 31 10.72 -0.71 -22.32
N GLY A 32 10.85 -1.58 -23.36
CA GLY A 32 11.53 -1.25 -24.59
C GLY A 32 13.00 -0.91 -24.35
N ASP A 33 13.47 0.18 -24.94
CA ASP A 33 14.85 0.65 -24.78
C ASP A 33 15.10 1.41 -23.46
N ARG A 34 14.09 1.51 -22.61
CA ARG A 34 14.20 2.19 -21.31
C ARG A 34 14.60 1.21 -20.21
N GLU A 35 15.73 1.48 -19.60
CA GLU A 35 16.12 0.79 -18.37
C GLU A 35 15.19 1.21 -17.22
N ILE A 36 14.59 0.24 -16.55
CA ILE A 36 13.80 0.43 -15.34
C ILE A 36 14.25 -0.56 -14.27
N SER A 37 14.28 -0.11 -13.02
CA SER A 37 14.55 -1.01 -11.91
C SER A 37 13.34 -1.92 -11.64
N SER A 38 13.60 -3.09 -11.06
CA SER A 38 12.52 -4.00 -10.60
C SER A 38 11.60 -3.32 -9.59
N THR A 39 12.15 -2.45 -8.74
CA THR A 39 11.38 -1.63 -7.79
C THR A 39 10.40 -0.71 -8.52
N MET A 40 10.83 -0.03 -9.57
CA MET A 40 9.93 0.82 -10.36
C MET A 40 8.87 0.02 -11.11
N ALA A 41 9.21 -1.18 -11.57
CA ALA A 41 8.21 -2.09 -12.15
C ALA A 41 7.16 -2.48 -11.10
N PHE A 42 7.59 -2.84 -9.89
CA PHE A 42 6.68 -3.11 -8.77
C PHE A 42 5.78 -1.91 -8.43
N VAL A 43 6.35 -0.70 -8.34
CA VAL A 43 5.57 0.52 -8.05
C VAL A 43 4.50 0.77 -9.13
N ARG A 44 4.79 0.47 -10.40
CA ARG A 44 3.79 0.57 -11.48
C ARG A 44 2.66 -0.44 -11.31
N VAL A 45 2.98 -1.69 -10.96
CA VAL A 45 1.97 -2.72 -10.66
C VAL A 45 1.11 -2.29 -9.48
N LEU A 46 1.75 -1.86 -8.39
CA LEU A 46 1.06 -1.36 -7.19
C LEU A 46 0.13 -0.18 -7.51
N THR A 47 0.60 0.76 -8.33
CA THR A 47 -0.20 1.91 -8.78
C THR A 47 -1.43 1.46 -9.57
N ALA A 48 -1.31 0.45 -10.43
CA ALA A 48 -2.43 -0.11 -11.17
C ALA A 48 -3.44 -0.80 -10.24
N LEU A 49 -2.96 -1.58 -9.27
CA LEU A 49 -3.81 -2.21 -8.25
C LEU A 49 -4.58 -1.19 -7.42
N LEU A 50 -3.92 -0.13 -6.95
CA LEU A 50 -4.55 0.94 -6.17
C LEU A 50 -5.62 1.71 -6.96
N LYS A 51 -5.54 1.73 -8.29
CA LYS A 51 -6.54 2.35 -9.17
C LYS A 51 -7.72 1.44 -9.49
N ASP A 52 -7.60 0.16 -9.22
CA ASP A 52 -8.68 -0.79 -9.50
C ASP A 52 -9.92 -0.48 -8.65
N LYS A 53 -11.09 -0.45 -9.29
CA LYS A 53 -12.33 -0.04 -8.63
C LYS A 53 -12.86 -1.08 -7.65
N LYS A 54 -12.47 -2.35 -7.80
CA LYS A 54 -12.98 -3.47 -7.03
C LYS A 54 -12.08 -3.78 -5.84
N ILE A 55 -10.79 -3.95 -6.09
CA ILE A 55 -9.83 -4.33 -5.04
C ILE A 55 -8.97 -3.17 -4.54
N GLY A 56 -8.89 -2.05 -5.26
CA GLY A 56 -7.94 -0.97 -4.95
C GLY A 56 -8.03 -0.46 -3.51
N LYS A 57 -9.22 -0.41 -2.94
CA LYS A 57 -9.41 -0.02 -1.54
C LYS A 57 -8.92 -1.05 -0.51
N ARG A 58 -8.65 -2.28 -0.94
CA ARG A 58 -8.13 -3.36 -0.09
C ARG A 58 -6.61 -3.52 -0.18
N VAL A 59 -5.99 -2.79 -1.11
CA VAL A 59 -4.53 -2.78 -1.28
C VAL A 59 -3.95 -1.72 -0.36
N VAL A 60 -3.25 -2.13 0.67
CA VAL A 60 -2.70 -1.24 1.69
C VAL A 60 -1.17 -1.31 1.66
N PRO A 61 -0.49 -0.33 1.06
CA PRO A 61 0.96 -0.23 1.16
C PRO A 61 1.39 0.08 2.60
N ILE A 62 2.30 -0.70 3.15
CA ILE A 62 2.88 -0.49 4.47
C ILE A 62 4.36 -0.22 4.27
N ILE A 63 4.82 0.94 4.70
CA ILE A 63 6.13 1.47 4.33
C ILE A 63 6.91 1.88 5.58
N PRO A 64 8.13 1.34 5.80
CA PRO A 64 9.03 1.80 6.84
C PRO A 64 9.84 3.02 6.39
N ASP A 65 9.16 4.15 6.15
CA ASP A 65 9.69 5.51 5.91
C ASP A 65 10.56 5.76 4.65
N GLU A 66 10.75 4.82 3.77
CA GLU A 66 11.64 5.04 2.60
C GLU A 66 10.89 5.17 1.25
N ALA A 67 9.65 5.66 1.27
CA ALA A 67 8.82 5.74 0.07
C ALA A 67 9.47 6.50 -1.09
N ARG A 68 10.19 7.58 -0.81
CA ARG A 68 10.87 8.40 -1.84
C ARG A 68 12.05 7.66 -2.46
N THR A 69 12.86 7.00 -1.66
CA THR A 69 14.00 6.20 -2.12
C THR A 69 13.56 5.12 -3.11
N PHE A 70 12.38 4.57 -2.90
CA PHE A 70 11.80 3.54 -3.77
C PHE A 70 10.88 4.09 -4.87
N GLY A 71 10.80 5.41 -5.04
CA GLY A 71 9.95 6.02 -6.06
C GLY A 71 8.45 5.87 -5.81
N MET A 72 8.06 5.72 -4.54
CA MET A 72 6.67 5.53 -4.11
C MET A 72 5.95 6.83 -3.72
N GLU A 73 6.62 7.99 -3.77
CA GLU A 73 6.08 9.28 -3.38
C GLU A 73 4.80 9.67 -4.15
N GLY A 74 4.65 9.16 -5.37
CA GLY A 74 3.43 9.34 -6.16
C GLY A 74 2.18 8.76 -5.51
N LEU A 75 2.34 7.77 -4.62
CA LEU A 75 1.24 7.16 -3.88
C LEU A 75 0.64 8.15 -2.87
N PHE A 76 1.43 9.07 -2.32
CA PHE A 76 0.94 10.07 -1.37
C PHE A 76 -0.13 10.97 -2.00
N ARG A 77 0.05 11.32 -3.28
CA ARG A 77 -0.96 12.07 -4.04
C ARG A 77 -2.15 11.20 -4.41
N GLN A 78 -1.90 9.94 -4.76
CA GLN A 78 -2.93 9.04 -5.29
C GLN A 78 -3.91 8.60 -4.21
N VAL A 79 -3.42 8.12 -3.08
CA VAL A 79 -4.24 7.50 -2.03
C VAL A 79 -4.03 8.10 -0.64
N GLY A 80 -3.01 8.94 -0.46
CA GLY A 80 -2.69 9.58 0.82
C GLY A 80 -2.09 8.64 1.86
N ILE A 81 -1.46 9.23 2.86
CA ILE A 81 -0.94 8.53 4.04
C ILE A 81 -2.06 8.52 5.09
N TYR A 82 -2.30 7.39 5.70
CA TYR A 82 -3.27 7.30 6.77
C TYR A 82 -2.80 8.07 8.01
N ALA A 83 -3.64 8.96 8.50
CA ALA A 83 -3.46 9.63 9.78
C ALA A 83 -4.81 9.77 10.48
N HIS A 84 -4.94 9.18 11.68
CA HIS A 84 -6.20 9.15 12.44
C HIS A 84 -6.85 10.53 12.63
N HIS A 85 -6.03 11.54 12.83
CA HIS A 85 -6.50 12.92 13.03
C HIS A 85 -6.50 13.76 11.75
N GLY A 86 -6.05 13.23 10.62
CA GLY A 86 -5.74 13.96 9.41
C GLY A 86 -4.50 14.86 9.57
N GLN A 87 -4.15 15.57 8.51
CA GLN A 87 -3.00 16.47 8.51
C GLN A 87 -3.32 17.77 9.23
N LYS A 88 -2.61 18.06 10.32
CA LYS A 88 -2.81 19.26 11.15
C LYS A 88 -1.71 20.32 10.99
N TYR A 89 -0.82 20.13 10.07
CA TYR A 89 0.33 21.00 9.80
C TYR A 89 0.52 21.17 8.30
N THR A 90 1.23 22.21 7.91
CA THR A 90 1.70 22.38 6.55
C THR A 90 3.16 21.95 6.49
N PRO A 91 3.55 21.01 5.61
CA PRO A 91 4.95 20.63 5.44
C PRO A 91 5.80 21.87 5.10
N GLN A 92 6.97 22.00 5.73
CA GLN A 92 7.86 23.15 5.51
C GLN A 92 8.41 23.18 4.09
N ASP A 93 8.56 22.02 3.47
CA ASP A 93 9.13 21.81 2.15
C ASP A 93 8.07 21.59 1.04
N LYS A 94 6.81 21.95 1.31
CA LYS A 94 5.69 21.70 0.39
C LYS A 94 5.92 22.19 -1.05
N ASP A 95 6.70 23.27 -1.18
CA ASP A 95 6.97 23.90 -2.47
C ASP A 95 8.23 23.36 -3.16
N GLN A 96 9.04 22.57 -2.45
CA GLN A 96 10.32 22.04 -2.93
C GLN A 96 10.32 20.54 -3.18
N VAL A 97 9.42 19.81 -2.57
CA VAL A 97 9.44 18.35 -2.53
C VAL A 97 8.08 17.79 -2.91
N ALA A 98 8.09 16.52 -3.30
CA ALA A 98 6.91 15.79 -3.66
C ALA A 98 5.76 15.98 -2.67
N TYR A 99 4.58 16.07 -3.22
CA TYR A 99 3.33 16.25 -2.51
C TYR A 99 3.18 15.25 -1.36
N TYR A 100 3.16 15.76 -0.12
CA TYR A 100 2.95 14.98 1.08
C TYR A 100 1.54 15.24 1.62
N ARG A 101 0.75 14.19 1.76
CA ARG A 101 -0.64 14.31 2.20
C ARG A 101 -0.98 13.22 3.21
N GLU A 102 -1.36 13.65 4.39
CA GLU A 102 -1.99 12.82 5.41
C GLU A 102 -3.51 13.00 5.40
N ASP A 103 -4.23 11.89 5.51
CA ASP A 103 -5.70 11.90 5.45
C ASP A 103 -6.26 10.79 6.34
N LYS A 104 -7.42 11.04 6.96
CA LYS A 104 -8.17 10.01 7.72
C LYS A 104 -8.56 8.82 6.85
N LYS A 105 -8.68 9.02 5.55
CA LYS A 105 -8.98 8.00 4.54
C LYS A 105 -7.75 7.61 3.74
N GLY A 106 -6.57 8.02 4.19
CA GLY A 106 -5.32 7.63 3.57
C GLY A 106 -5.14 6.12 3.58
N GLN A 107 -4.49 5.59 2.57
CA GLN A 107 -4.38 4.15 2.36
C GLN A 107 -2.95 3.63 2.54
N VAL A 108 -1.96 4.51 2.47
CA VAL A 108 -0.57 4.17 2.82
C VAL A 108 -0.41 4.22 4.33
N ILE A 109 0.08 3.14 4.92
CA ILE A 109 0.50 3.12 6.32
C ILE A 109 2.00 3.38 6.36
N GLN A 110 2.38 4.48 6.99
CA GLN A 110 3.77 4.86 7.15
C GLN A 110 4.18 4.69 8.62
N GLU A 111 5.10 3.75 8.86
CA GLU A 111 5.47 3.30 10.21
C GLU A 111 6.71 4.02 10.76
N GLY A 112 7.30 4.95 10.00
CA GLY A 112 8.63 5.44 10.31
C GLY A 112 9.71 4.38 10.08
N ILE A 113 10.94 4.64 10.46
CA ILE A 113 12.08 3.71 10.29
C ILE A 113 11.95 2.58 11.33
N ASN A 114 11.00 1.68 11.09
CA ASN A 114 10.65 0.59 12.00
C ASN A 114 10.09 -0.62 11.25
N GLU A 115 10.96 -1.52 10.85
CA GLU A 115 10.58 -2.74 10.12
C GLU A 115 9.72 -3.69 10.97
N LEU A 116 9.97 -3.77 12.27
CA LEU A 116 9.14 -4.58 13.17
C LEU A 116 7.72 -4.03 13.30
N GLY A 117 7.57 -2.70 13.35
CA GLY A 117 6.27 -2.04 13.31
C GLY A 117 5.55 -2.29 12.00
N ALA A 118 6.25 -2.14 10.87
CA ALA A 118 5.71 -2.43 9.55
C ALA A 118 5.25 -3.90 9.43
N MET A 119 6.03 -4.85 9.97
CA MET A 119 5.65 -6.26 10.00
C MET A 119 4.42 -6.50 10.89
N ALA A 120 4.34 -5.87 12.05
CA ALA A 120 3.17 -5.98 12.92
C ALA A 120 1.90 -5.46 12.25
N SER A 121 1.98 -4.32 11.59
CA SER A 121 0.88 -3.74 10.81
C SER A 121 0.49 -4.64 9.62
N TRP A 122 1.48 -5.24 8.95
CA TRP A 122 1.23 -6.21 7.88
C TRP A 122 0.48 -7.44 8.38
N VAL A 123 0.89 -8.01 9.51
CA VAL A 123 0.18 -9.15 10.14
C VAL A 123 -1.24 -8.74 10.52
N ALA A 124 -1.43 -7.58 11.13
CA ALA A 124 -2.75 -7.08 11.51
C ALA A 124 -3.66 -6.88 10.29
N ALA A 125 -3.15 -6.25 9.22
CA ALA A 125 -3.89 -6.06 7.98
C ALA A 125 -4.23 -7.39 7.30
N GLY A 126 -3.25 -8.29 7.18
CA GLY A 126 -3.42 -9.60 6.53
C GLY A 126 -4.36 -10.57 7.28
N THR A 127 -4.59 -10.33 8.57
CA THR A 127 -5.49 -11.16 9.39
C THR A 127 -6.80 -10.47 9.77
N SER A 128 -7.01 -9.23 9.32
CA SER A 128 -8.19 -8.41 9.68
C SER A 128 -9.52 -9.06 9.30
N TYR A 129 -9.55 -9.80 8.19
CA TYR A 129 -10.75 -10.52 7.73
C TYR A 129 -11.29 -11.52 8.77
N SER A 130 -10.43 -12.08 9.62
CA SER A 130 -10.83 -13.03 10.65
C SER A 130 -11.39 -12.37 11.92
N LEU A 131 -11.34 -11.05 12.01
CA LEU A 131 -11.76 -10.27 13.16
C LEU A 131 -12.88 -9.27 12.83
N ASN A 132 -12.96 -8.85 11.57
CA ASN A 132 -13.80 -7.71 11.15
C ASN A 132 -14.63 -8.04 9.90
N ASN A 133 -15.17 -9.24 9.83
CA ASN A 133 -16.13 -9.58 8.76
C ASN A 133 -17.38 -8.71 8.81
#